data_6655ff6e4df5235b6490590f39e004e3
#
_entry.id   6655ff6e4df5235b6490590f39e004e3
#
_cell.length_a   1.000
_cell.length_b   1.000
_cell.length_c   1.000
_cell.angle_alpha   90.00
_cell.angle_beta   90.00
_cell.angle_gamma   90.00
#
_symmetry.space_group_name_H-M   'P 1'
#
loop_
_entity.id
_entity.type
_entity.pdbx_description
1 polymer ?
#
loop_
_entity_poly.entity_id
_entity_poly.type
_entity_poly.pdbx_seq_one_letter_code
_entity_poly.pdbx_strand_id
1 'polypeptide(L)'
;MAKKVTGIIKLQIPAGQANPAPPVGPALGQHGVNIMGFCKEFNAATKGDAGLVIPVVITVYQDKSFSFITKSPPASILLKKAAGITAGSKTPNKEKVGKVTRKQVLEIVKLKAKDLNSTSEEAGIRVVAGTARSMGIEVVD
;
A
#
# COMPACT_ATOMS: atom_id res chain seq x y z
N MET A 1 -24.50 17.93 -8.02
CA MET A 1 -24.19 18.42 -6.67
C MET A 1 -23.18 17.48 -6.02
N ALA A 2 -22.26 18.05 -5.25
CA ALA A 2 -21.30 17.25 -4.49
C ALA A 2 -22.02 16.48 -3.38
N LYS A 3 -21.81 15.18 -3.29
CA LYS A 3 -22.35 14.34 -2.22
C LYS A 3 -21.62 14.62 -0.90
N LYS A 4 -22.35 14.63 0.19
CA LYS A 4 -21.74 14.82 1.51
C LYS A 4 -20.99 13.55 1.92
N VAL A 5 -19.71 13.70 2.27
CA VAL A 5 -18.88 12.60 2.77
C VAL A 5 -19.24 12.31 4.22
N THR A 6 -19.57 11.05 4.54
CA THR A 6 -19.86 10.60 5.89
C THR A 6 -18.67 9.90 6.55
N GLY A 7 -17.76 9.39 5.74
CA GLY A 7 -16.57 8.73 6.28
C GLY A 7 -15.54 8.41 5.23
N ILE A 8 -14.31 8.19 5.68
CA ILE A 8 -13.20 7.76 4.84
C ILE A 8 -12.62 6.50 5.47
N ILE A 9 -12.45 5.45 4.67
CA ILE A 9 -11.91 4.16 5.09
C ILE A 9 -10.60 3.95 4.36
N LYS A 10 -9.55 3.60 5.09
CA LYS A 10 -8.24 3.29 4.52
C LYS A 10 -7.91 1.83 4.81
N LEU A 11 -7.66 1.06 3.76
CA LEU A 11 -7.36 -0.36 3.87
C LEU A 11 -6.17 -0.73 3.02
N GLN A 12 -5.53 -1.84 3.36
CA GLN A 12 -4.50 -2.49 2.54
C GLN A 12 -5.01 -3.89 2.20
N ILE A 13 -5.23 -4.13 0.92
CA ILE A 13 -5.85 -5.38 0.43
C ILE A 13 -4.94 -5.97 -0.65
N PRO A 14 -4.68 -7.29 -0.60
CA PRO A 14 -3.96 -7.96 -1.70
C PRO A 14 -4.71 -7.75 -3.03
N ALA A 15 -3.97 -7.38 -4.07
CA ALA A 15 -4.53 -7.08 -5.38
C ALA A 15 -5.31 -8.29 -5.94
N GLY A 16 -6.52 -8.05 -6.40
CA GLY A 16 -7.39 -9.07 -6.97
C GLY A 16 -7.97 -10.06 -5.96
N GLN A 17 -7.75 -9.86 -4.66
CA GLN A 17 -8.17 -10.80 -3.60
C GLN A 17 -9.08 -10.15 -2.55
N ALA A 18 -9.74 -9.06 -2.88
CA ALA A 18 -10.72 -8.47 -1.96
C ALA A 18 -11.91 -9.42 -1.77
N ASN A 19 -12.30 -9.64 -0.53
CA ASN A 19 -13.41 -10.49 -0.16
C ASN A 19 -14.13 -9.93 1.07
N PRO A 20 -15.34 -10.40 1.40
CA PRO A 20 -16.09 -9.91 2.57
C PRO A 20 -15.48 -10.28 3.93
N ALA A 21 -14.46 -11.13 3.94
CA ALA A 21 -13.79 -11.50 5.20
C ALA A 21 -13.02 -10.31 5.79
N PRO A 22 -12.71 -10.31 7.11
CA PRO A 22 -11.88 -9.27 7.69
C PRO A 22 -10.55 -9.09 6.92
N PRO A 23 -10.03 -7.85 6.79
CA PRO A 23 -10.53 -6.61 7.41
C PRO A 23 -11.58 -5.85 6.60
N VAL A 24 -11.93 -6.31 5.39
CA VAL A 24 -12.81 -5.57 4.46
C VAL A 24 -14.25 -5.50 4.94
N GLY A 25 -14.81 -6.65 5.30
CA GLY A 25 -16.21 -6.75 5.72
C GLY A 25 -16.57 -5.83 6.86
N PRO A 26 -15.91 -5.96 8.04
CA PRO A 26 -16.20 -5.10 9.19
C PRO A 26 -15.99 -3.61 8.91
N ALA A 27 -14.95 -3.24 8.19
CA ALA A 27 -14.63 -1.85 7.88
C ALA A 27 -15.72 -1.19 7.03
N LEU A 28 -16.20 -1.88 6.01
CA LEU A 28 -17.26 -1.39 5.12
C LEU A 28 -18.64 -1.53 5.75
N GLY A 29 -18.86 -2.59 6.50
CA GLY A 29 -20.14 -2.85 7.17
C GLY A 29 -20.54 -1.78 8.17
N GLN A 30 -19.58 -1.21 8.89
CA GLN A 30 -19.83 -0.11 9.84
C GLN A 30 -20.42 1.12 9.16
N HIS A 31 -20.11 1.32 7.90
CA HIS A 31 -20.61 2.47 7.12
C HIS A 31 -21.80 2.13 6.22
N GLY A 32 -22.26 0.88 6.26
CA GLY A 32 -23.38 0.43 5.45
C GLY A 32 -23.12 0.38 3.94
N VAL A 33 -21.87 0.25 3.56
CA VAL A 33 -21.45 0.19 2.14
C VAL A 33 -21.66 -1.22 1.59
N ASN A 34 -21.96 -1.33 0.30
CA ASN A 34 -22.09 -2.60 -0.39
C ASN A 34 -20.72 -3.30 -0.52
N ILE A 35 -20.46 -4.23 0.36
CA ILE A 35 -19.16 -4.94 0.45
C ILE A 35 -18.87 -5.72 -0.84
N MET A 36 -19.83 -6.45 -1.35
CA MET A 36 -19.66 -7.26 -2.56
C MET A 36 -19.39 -6.40 -3.79
N GLY A 37 -20.10 -5.27 -3.91
CA GLY A 37 -19.87 -4.31 -4.99
C GLY A 37 -18.46 -3.74 -4.96
N PHE A 38 -17.99 -3.35 -3.78
CA PHE A 38 -16.62 -2.87 -3.60
C PHE A 38 -15.58 -3.94 -3.97
N CYS A 39 -15.73 -5.16 -3.44
CA CYS A 39 -14.79 -6.24 -3.72
C CYS A 39 -14.67 -6.53 -5.23
N LYS A 40 -15.79 -6.53 -5.91
CA LYS A 40 -15.85 -6.77 -7.36
C LYS A 40 -15.12 -5.67 -8.14
N GLU A 41 -15.40 -4.41 -7.81
CA GLU A 41 -14.77 -3.26 -8.46
C GLU A 41 -13.26 -3.18 -8.17
N PHE A 42 -12.87 -3.40 -6.92
CA PHE A 42 -11.47 -3.41 -6.51
C PHE A 42 -10.70 -4.52 -7.21
N ASN A 43 -11.24 -5.73 -7.23
CA ASN A 43 -10.59 -6.87 -7.88
C ASN A 43 -10.41 -6.61 -9.38
N ALA A 44 -11.39 -6.02 -10.04
CA ALA A 44 -11.30 -5.63 -11.45
C ALA A 44 -10.22 -4.56 -11.68
N ALA A 45 -10.18 -3.54 -10.81
CA ALA A 45 -9.22 -2.43 -10.90
C ALA A 45 -7.78 -2.85 -10.63
N THR A 46 -7.56 -3.86 -9.78
CA THR A 46 -6.22 -4.30 -9.36
C THR A 46 -5.77 -5.61 -10.01
N LYS A 47 -6.49 -6.09 -11.00
CA LYS A 47 -6.22 -7.36 -11.66
C LYS A 47 -4.78 -7.47 -12.21
N GLY A 48 -4.23 -6.35 -12.69
CA GLY A 48 -2.87 -6.30 -13.23
C GLY A 48 -1.77 -6.29 -12.17
N ASP A 49 -2.10 -6.06 -10.91
CA ASP A 49 -1.14 -5.91 -9.81
C ASP A 49 -1.11 -7.13 -8.89
N ALA A 50 -1.54 -8.29 -9.38
CA ALA A 50 -1.60 -9.52 -8.59
C ALA A 50 -0.27 -9.82 -7.89
N GLY A 51 -0.34 -10.23 -6.64
CA GLY A 51 0.82 -10.52 -5.81
C GLY A 51 1.35 -9.33 -4.99
N LEU A 52 0.76 -8.15 -5.16
CA LEU A 52 1.10 -6.97 -4.38
C LEU A 52 -0.05 -6.59 -3.45
N VAL A 53 0.28 -5.95 -2.34
CA VAL A 53 -0.72 -5.37 -1.45
C VAL A 53 -0.98 -3.94 -1.92
N ILE A 54 -2.23 -3.61 -2.18
CA ILE A 54 -2.62 -2.29 -2.69
C ILE A 54 -3.34 -1.51 -1.59
N PRO A 55 -2.82 -0.35 -1.19
CA PRO A 55 -3.55 0.56 -0.32
C PRO A 55 -4.73 1.16 -1.07
N VAL A 56 -5.88 1.22 -0.43
CA VAL A 56 -7.09 1.82 -0.99
C VAL A 56 -7.68 2.81 -0.01
N VAL A 57 -8.11 3.94 -0.52
CA VAL A 57 -8.84 4.96 0.24
C VAL A 57 -10.26 4.99 -0.29
N ILE A 58 -11.21 4.63 0.55
CA ILE A 58 -12.63 4.55 0.21
C ILE A 58 -13.34 5.75 0.83
N THR A 59 -14.01 6.53 0.02
CA THR A 59 -14.83 7.66 0.48
C THR A 59 -16.29 7.20 0.48
N VAL A 60 -16.93 7.28 1.65
CA VAL A 60 -18.34 6.91 1.83
C VAL A 60 -19.19 8.17 1.86
N TYR A 61 -20.29 8.17 1.13
CA TYR A 61 -21.20 9.29 1.02
C TYR A 61 -22.49 9.05 1.83
N GLN A 62 -23.24 10.11 2.07
CA GLN A 62 -24.45 10.08 2.88
C GLN A 62 -25.52 9.12 2.31
N ASP A 63 -25.57 8.94 1.01
CA ASP A 63 -26.50 8.02 0.33
C ASP A 63 -26.03 6.56 0.34
N LYS A 64 -24.98 6.24 1.13
CA LYS A 64 -24.34 4.93 1.22
C LYS A 64 -23.59 4.50 -0.05
N SER A 65 -23.47 5.38 -1.02
CA SER A 65 -22.58 5.16 -2.16
C SER A 65 -21.14 5.35 -1.74
N PHE A 66 -20.22 4.85 -2.54
CA PHE A 66 -18.78 4.98 -2.27
C PHE A 66 -18.01 5.28 -3.54
N SER A 67 -16.86 5.89 -3.36
CA SER A 67 -15.83 5.95 -4.38
C SER A 67 -14.51 5.50 -3.75
N PHE A 68 -13.60 4.97 -4.54
CA PHE A 68 -12.31 4.57 -4.02
C PHE A 68 -11.20 4.95 -4.98
N ILE A 69 -10.02 5.17 -4.40
CA ILE A 69 -8.78 5.35 -5.16
C ILE A 69 -7.76 4.35 -4.65
N THR A 70 -7.02 3.74 -5.56
CA THR A 70 -5.91 2.85 -5.23
C THR A 70 -4.62 3.65 -5.29
N LYS A 71 -3.72 3.35 -4.36
CA LYS A 71 -2.39 3.95 -4.31
C LYS A 71 -1.33 2.92 -4.70
N SER A 72 -0.10 3.36 -4.90
CA SER A 72 1.02 2.44 -5.13
C SER A 72 1.25 1.54 -3.91
N PRO A 73 1.81 0.32 -4.10
CA PRO A 73 2.07 -0.59 -2.99
C PRO A 73 2.91 0.07 -1.90
N PRO A 74 2.73 -0.31 -0.62
CA PRO A 74 3.56 0.24 0.46
C PRO A 74 5.04 -0.01 0.22
N ALA A 75 5.88 0.96 0.61
CA ALA A 75 7.33 0.84 0.47
C ALA A 75 7.89 -0.41 1.14
N SER A 76 7.33 -0.79 2.29
CA SER A 76 7.73 -1.99 3.01
C SER A 76 7.53 -3.28 2.21
N ILE A 77 6.43 -3.38 1.49
CA ILE A 77 6.13 -4.56 0.64
C ILE A 77 7.11 -4.61 -0.55
N LEU A 78 7.35 -3.48 -1.18
CA LEU A 78 8.28 -3.38 -2.31
C LEU A 78 9.72 -3.71 -1.87
N LEU A 79 10.12 -3.22 -0.69
CA LEU A 79 11.45 -3.52 -0.13
C LEU A 79 11.61 -5.00 0.20
N LYS A 80 10.60 -5.63 0.79
CA LYS A 80 10.64 -7.07 1.07
C LYS A 80 10.79 -7.88 -0.23
N LYS A 81 10.07 -7.50 -1.25
CA LYS A 81 10.17 -8.14 -2.57
C LYS A 81 11.55 -7.96 -3.18
N ALA A 82 12.10 -6.74 -3.13
CA ALA A 82 13.43 -6.44 -3.67
C ALA A 82 14.54 -7.18 -2.93
N ALA A 83 14.43 -7.29 -1.60
CA ALA A 83 15.39 -8.01 -0.76
C ALA A 83 15.20 -9.53 -0.76
N GLY A 84 14.07 -10.02 -1.31
CA GLY A 84 13.77 -11.45 -1.33
C GLY A 84 13.43 -12.05 0.03
N ILE A 85 12.90 -11.25 0.96
CA ILE A 85 12.53 -11.68 2.31
C ILE A 85 11.02 -11.66 2.49
N THR A 86 10.51 -12.48 3.41
CA THR A 86 9.07 -12.56 3.71
C THR A 86 8.64 -11.63 4.83
N ALA A 87 9.55 -11.32 5.74
CA ALA A 87 9.26 -10.44 6.90
C ALA A 87 10.47 -9.59 7.24
N GLY A 88 10.21 -8.42 7.79
CA GLY A 88 11.25 -7.54 8.31
C GLY A 88 11.80 -8.04 9.65
N SER A 89 12.89 -7.42 10.11
CA SER A 89 13.51 -7.74 11.38
C SER A 89 12.63 -7.33 12.57
N LYS A 90 12.63 -8.13 13.60
CA LYS A 90 12.02 -7.78 14.90
C LYS A 90 12.88 -6.78 15.68
N THR A 91 14.19 -6.79 15.42
CA THR A 91 15.17 -5.92 16.06
C THR A 91 16.07 -5.27 14.99
N PRO A 92 15.51 -4.32 14.19
CA PRO A 92 16.21 -3.83 13.00
C PRO A 92 17.52 -3.09 13.27
N ASN A 93 17.71 -2.57 14.46
CA ASN A 93 18.96 -1.93 14.86
C ASN A 93 20.06 -2.92 15.24
N LYS A 94 19.70 -4.18 15.54
CA LYS A 94 20.63 -5.25 15.94
C LYS A 94 20.78 -6.31 14.87
N GLU A 95 19.68 -6.73 14.25
CA GLU A 95 19.66 -7.76 13.22
C GLU A 95 19.25 -7.19 11.88
N LYS A 96 20.09 -7.42 10.87
CA LYS A 96 19.75 -7.12 9.48
C LYS A 96 19.32 -8.41 8.79
N VAL A 97 18.19 -8.37 8.13
CA VAL A 97 17.57 -9.56 7.51
C VAL A 97 17.67 -9.57 5.99
N GLY A 98 18.12 -8.49 5.39
CA GLY A 98 18.27 -8.39 3.94
C GLY A 98 19.06 -7.19 3.51
N LYS A 99 19.36 -7.15 2.21
CA LYS A 99 20.08 -6.04 1.59
C LYS A 99 19.38 -5.67 0.28
N VAL A 100 19.36 -4.40 -0.04
CA VAL A 100 18.89 -3.88 -1.33
C VAL A 100 19.97 -2.94 -1.89
N THR A 101 20.07 -2.90 -3.20
CA THR A 101 20.99 -1.95 -3.84
C THR A 101 20.29 -0.59 -3.98
N ARG A 102 21.09 0.46 -4.08
CA ARG A 102 20.59 1.81 -4.35
C ARG A 102 19.75 1.85 -5.64
N LYS A 103 20.12 1.07 -6.63
CA LYS A 103 19.37 0.93 -7.87
C LYS A 103 17.96 0.37 -7.64
N GLN A 104 17.83 -0.67 -6.81
CA GLN A 104 16.53 -1.24 -6.44
C GLN A 104 15.68 -0.22 -5.68
N VAL A 105 16.29 0.54 -4.77
CA VAL A 105 15.60 1.62 -4.05
C VAL A 105 15.10 2.69 -5.03
N LEU A 106 15.90 3.06 -6.02
CA LEU A 106 15.51 4.01 -7.05
C LEU A 106 14.31 3.52 -7.86
N GLU A 107 14.27 2.24 -8.21
CA GLU A 107 13.12 1.64 -8.90
C GLU A 107 11.85 1.75 -8.05
N ILE A 108 11.94 1.52 -6.74
CA ILE A 108 10.82 1.69 -5.81
C ILE A 108 10.37 3.16 -5.78
N VAL A 109 11.30 4.10 -5.73
CA VAL A 109 11.02 5.54 -5.76
C VAL A 109 10.24 5.91 -7.03
N LYS A 110 10.65 5.40 -8.19
CA LYS A 110 9.96 5.64 -9.45
C LYS A 110 8.53 5.08 -9.46
N LEU A 111 8.34 3.88 -8.91
CA LEU A 111 7.02 3.27 -8.80
C LEU A 111 6.09 4.07 -7.88
N LYS A 112 6.63 4.70 -6.83
CA LYS A 112 5.87 5.48 -5.86
C LYS A 112 5.90 6.98 -6.13
N ALA A 113 6.45 7.43 -7.22
CA ALA A 113 6.66 8.87 -7.49
C ALA A 113 5.38 9.70 -7.34
N LYS A 114 4.25 9.16 -7.75
CA LYS A 114 2.94 9.83 -7.65
C LYS A 114 2.43 9.97 -6.21
N ASP A 115 2.89 9.13 -5.29
CA ASP A 115 2.45 9.13 -3.89
C ASP A 115 3.49 9.78 -2.97
N LEU A 116 4.73 9.98 -3.44
CA LEU A 116 5.79 10.57 -2.66
C LEU A 116 5.76 12.09 -2.75
N ASN A 117 5.98 12.74 -1.62
CA ASN A 117 6.12 14.19 -1.51
C ASN A 117 7.60 14.60 -1.55
N SER A 118 8.37 14.01 -2.44
CA SER A 118 9.80 14.31 -2.61
C SER A 118 10.01 15.17 -3.86
N THR A 119 10.93 16.12 -3.76
CA THR A 119 11.23 17.06 -4.84
C THR A 119 12.29 16.51 -5.81
N SER A 120 13.01 15.46 -5.44
CA SER A 120 14.07 14.85 -6.26
C SER A 120 14.14 13.35 -6.02
N GLU A 121 14.80 12.64 -6.94
CA GLU A 121 15.04 11.19 -6.79
C GLU A 121 15.87 10.88 -5.55
N GLU A 122 16.87 11.70 -5.24
CA GLU A 122 17.69 11.52 -4.04
C GLU A 122 16.88 11.66 -2.76
N ALA A 123 15.98 12.63 -2.69
CA ALA A 123 15.09 12.79 -1.55
C ALA A 123 14.17 11.58 -1.41
N GLY A 124 13.64 11.06 -2.53
CA GLY A 124 12.84 9.83 -2.54
C GLY A 124 13.64 8.61 -2.07
N ILE A 125 14.89 8.49 -2.50
CA ILE A 125 15.78 7.41 -2.07
C ILE A 125 16.00 7.46 -0.57
N ARG A 126 16.19 8.64 0.02
CA ARG A 126 16.34 8.78 1.47
C ARG A 126 15.10 8.36 2.24
N VAL A 127 13.91 8.70 1.72
CA VAL A 127 12.64 8.32 2.33
C VAL A 127 12.50 6.79 2.35
N VAL A 128 12.73 6.13 1.22
CA VAL A 128 12.63 4.68 1.11
C VAL A 128 13.73 3.99 1.90
N ALA A 129 14.94 4.53 1.88
CA ALA A 129 16.07 4.00 2.67
C ALA A 129 15.79 4.04 4.17
N GLY A 130 15.10 5.09 4.65
CA GLY A 130 14.66 5.16 6.05
C GLY A 130 13.69 4.05 6.41
N THR A 131 12.75 3.73 5.52
CA THR A 131 11.84 2.59 5.69
C THR A 131 12.61 1.28 5.71
N ALA A 132 13.56 1.09 4.80
CA ALA A 132 14.41 -0.11 4.75
C ALA A 132 15.19 -0.28 6.06
N ARG A 133 15.78 0.79 6.56
CA ARG A 133 16.50 0.79 7.83
C ARG A 133 15.59 0.35 8.98
N SER A 134 14.37 0.84 9.03
CA SER A 134 13.41 0.47 10.07
C SER A 134 12.97 -1.01 9.99
N MET A 135 13.17 -1.64 8.84
CA MET A 135 12.85 -3.05 8.62
C MET A 135 14.04 -4.00 8.80
N GLY A 136 15.21 -3.46 9.08
CA GLY A 136 16.44 -4.27 9.13
C GLY A 136 17.00 -4.63 7.76
N ILE A 137 16.74 -3.81 6.77
CA ILE A 137 17.27 -3.97 5.40
C ILE A 137 18.36 -2.92 5.19
N GLU A 138 19.53 -3.35 4.80
CA GLU A 138 20.63 -2.44 4.46
C GLU A 138 20.54 -2.00 3.00
N VAL A 139 20.76 -0.72 2.78
CA VAL A 139 20.88 -0.17 1.43
C VAL A 139 22.38 -0.12 1.09
N VAL A 140 22.78 -0.81 0.04
CA VAL A 140 24.17 -0.88 -0.43
C VAL A 140 24.27 -0.31 -1.84
N ASP A 141 25.43 0.09 -2.24
CA ASP A 141 25.68 0.64 -3.58
C ASP A 141 25.73 -0.42 -4.67
#